data_7944c8fa45f0dd6057267f63e9e1df67
#
_entry.id   7944c8fa45f0dd6057267f63e9e1df67
#
_cell.length_a   1.000
_cell.length_b   1.000
_cell.length_c   1.000
_cell.angle_alpha   90.00
_cell.angle_beta   90.00
_cell.angle_gamma   90.00
#
_symmetry.space_group_name_H-M   'P 1'
#
loop_
_entity.id
_entity.type
_entity.pdbx_description
1 polymer ?
#
loop_
_entity_poly.entity_id
_entity_poly.type
_entity_poly.pdbx_seq_one_letter_code
_entity_poly.pdbx_strand_id
1 'polypeptide(L)'
;MSDGLLVGNAETTITGAASVAEAMPGEITFYRDPKYLAAFRKTRAAAAFVPVDFEETVVAAQIRVSNPAKAFEQIVLKLAPLPITRAQGHHPTAVIADDAKLGKEVSVGAHSVVESGARIGDRTYIGANSYIGHESIIGTDCVIYPNVVIRERGRIGQRVIIHSGAVIGADGFGFEPVNGRHQKLPQIGIVQIDDDVEIGANTTIDRARFGRTWIQEGVKIDNLVQIAHNVVIGKHSIVVAQVGIAGSVRIGERVLIGGQAGIIGHIEIGDGTAIGAQSGISKNIRGGTWWATPAVPLAEAKQQLAWVRRLGKLFARVKAIEQKLD
;
A
#
# COMPACT_ATOMS: atom_id res chain seq x y z
N MET A 1 -29.97 2.63 2.81
CA MET A 1 -29.60 1.98 1.55
C MET A 1 -29.59 3.05 0.48
N SER A 2 -29.02 2.84 -0.68
CA SER A 2 -28.87 3.90 -1.69
C SER A 2 -30.23 4.46 -2.10
N ASP A 3 -30.37 5.79 -2.17
CA ASP A 3 -31.54 6.48 -2.72
C ASP A 3 -31.62 6.27 -4.25
N GLY A 4 -31.53 5.02 -4.69
CA GLY A 4 -31.47 4.64 -6.09
C GLY A 4 -32.84 4.35 -6.67
N LEU A 5 -33.05 4.76 -7.94
CA LEU A 5 -34.23 4.42 -8.71
C LEU A 5 -34.03 3.04 -9.32
N LEU A 6 -34.87 2.07 -8.93
CA LEU A 6 -34.89 0.76 -9.57
C LEU A 6 -35.64 0.82 -10.91
N VAL A 7 -35.02 0.31 -11.94
CA VAL A 7 -35.59 0.10 -13.27
C VAL A 7 -35.49 -1.39 -13.60
N GLY A 8 -36.61 -2.02 -13.91
CA GLY A 8 -36.68 -3.45 -14.24
C GLY A 8 -37.25 -4.31 -13.10
N ASN A 9 -36.82 -5.55 -13.01
CA ASN A 9 -37.42 -6.54 -12.12
C ASN A 9 -36.98 -6.40 -10.67
N ALA A 10 -37.90 -6.01 -9.78
CA ALA A 10 -37.64 -5.86 -8.33
C ALA A 10 -37.43 -7.21 -7.61
N GLU A 11 -37.94 -8.31 -8.16
CA GLU A 11 -37.83 -9.65 -7.57
C GLU A 11 -36.51 -10.36 -7.90
N THR A 12 -35.56 -9.64 -8.55
CA THR A 12 -34.23 -10.20 -8.88
C THR A 12 -33.46 -10.53 -7.62
N THR A 13 -33.24 -11.79 -7.39
CA THR A 13 -32.41 -12.26 -6.24
C THR A 13 -30.95 -12.11 -6.53
N ILE A 14 -30.22 -11.48 -5.60
CA ILE A 14 -28.77 -11.27 -5.69
C ILE A 14 -28.07 -12.16 -4.65
N THR A 15 -27.19 -13.02 -5.14
CA THR A 15 -26.42 -13.98 -4.33
C THR A 15 -24.93 -13.68 -4.28
N GLY A 16 -24.45 -12.76 -5.12
CA GLY A 16 -23.04 -12.40 -5.22
C GLY A 16 -22.82 -11.06 -5.90
N ALA A 17 -21.56 -10.64 -5.95
CA ALA A 17 -21.12 -9.42 -6.61
C ALA A 17 -19.83 -9.70 -7.39
N ALA A 18 -19.73 -9.21 -8.64
CA ALA A 18 -18.56 -9.40 -9.47
C ALA A 18 -18.31 -8.22 -10.42
N SER A 19 -17.14 -8.22 -11.06
CA SER A 19 -16.79 -7.23 -12.08
C SER A 19 -17.71 -7.35 -13.29
N VAL A 20 -17.82 -6.27 -14.09
CA VAL A 20 -18.64 -6.25 -15.32
C VAL A 20 -18.35 -7.42 -16.25
N ALA A 21 -17.09 -7.83 -16.36
CA ALA A 21 -16.67 -8.88 -17.29
C ALA A 21 -16.89 -10.30 -16.74
N GLU A 22 -16.91 -10.47 -15.42
CA GLU A 22 -16.92 -11.79 -14.76
C GLU A 22 -18.28 -12.16 -14.18
N ALA A 23 -19.17 -11.16 -14.01
CA ALA A 23 -20.46 -11.36 -13.36
C ALA A 23 -21.30 -12.44 -14.03
N MET A 24 -21.85 -13.33 -13.20
CA MET A 24 -22.69 -14.46 -13.57
C MET A 24 -24.16 -14.19 -13.22
N PRO A 25 -25.13 -15.00 -13.71
CA PRO A 25 -26.50 -14.93 -13.27
C PRO A 25 -26.65 -15.05 -11.75
N GLY A 26 -27.40 -14.13 -11.14
CA GLY A 26 -27.53 -14.00 -9.68
C GLY A 26 -26.54 -13.04 -9.05
N GLU A 27 -25.59 -12.49 -9.79
CA GLU A 27 -24.64 -11.51 -9.26
C GLU A 27 -25.00 -10.08 -9.67
N ILE A 28 -24.59 -9.12 -8.83
CA ILE A 28 -24.69 -7.69 -9.11
C ILE A 28 -23.34 -7.13 -9.52
N THR A 29 -23.35 -6.20 -10.46
CA THR A 29 -22.16 -5.45 -10.90
C THR A 29 -22.41 -3.94 -10.83
N PHE A 30 -21.46 -3.13 -11.33
CA PHE A 30 -21.67 -1.69 -11.53
C PHE A 30 -21.04 -1.22 -12.83
N TYR A 31 -21.65 -0.18 -13.41
CA TYR A 31 -21.12 0.54 -14.56
C TYR A 31 -20.99 2.02 -14.23
N ARG A 32 -19.82 2.62 -14.53
CA ARG A 32 -19.55 4.04 -14.27
C ARG A 32 -18.77 4.71 -15.40
N ASP A 33 -17.83 4.01 -16.03
CA ASP A 33 -16.86 4.60 -16.96
C ASP A 33 -17.18 4.15 -18.38
N PRO A 34 -17.37 5.08 -19.35
CA PRO A 34 -17.69 4.77 -20.74
C PRO A 34 -16.78 3.74 -21.41
N LYS A 35 -15.53 3.65 -21.01
CA LYS A 35 -14.58 2.66 -21.54
C LYS A 35 -15.02 1.21 -21.32
N TYR A 36 -15.87 0.95 -20.32
CA TYR A 36 -16.40 -0.38 -20.02
C TYR A 36 -17.76 -0.66 -20.62
N LEU A 37 -18.35 0.25 -21.41
CA LEU A 37 -19.69 0.10 -21.97
C LEU A 37 -19.84 -1.17 -22.83
N ALA A 38 -18.83 -1.46 -23.67
CA ALA A 38 -18.85 -2.66 -24.51
C ALA A 38 -18.83 -3.97 -23.69
N ALA A 39 -18.12 -3.99 -22.58
CA ALA A 39 -18.12 -5.10 -21.64
C ALA A 39 -19.46 -5.17 -20.87
N PHE A 40 -19.99 -4.03 -20.45
CA PHE A 40 -21.27 -3.96 -19.73
C PHE A 40 -22.43 -4.46 -20.56
N ARG A 41 -22.50 -4.14 -21.86
CA ARG A 41 -23.51 -4.68 -22.78
C ARG A 41 -23.47 -6.20 -22.96
N LYS A 42 -22.35 -6.84 -22.60
CA LYS A 42 -22.16 -8.30 -22.69
C LYS A 42 -22.19 -8.98 -21.33
N THR A 43 -22.41 -8.25 -20.26
CA THR A 43 -22.41 -8.82 -18.91
C THR A 43 -23.54 -9.84 -18.75
N ARG A 44 -23.33 -10.84 -17.91
CA ARG A 44 -24.34 -11.81 -17.49
C ARG A 44 -24.90 -11.51 -16.11
N ALA A 45 -24.56 -10.35 -15.53
CA ALA A 45 -25.06 -9.93 -14.24
C ALA A 45 -26.59 -9.91 -14.20
N ALA A 46 -27.17 -10.31 -13.08
CA ALA A 46 -28.64 -10.23 -12.87
C ALA A 46 -29.07 -8.79 -12.57
N ALA A 47 -28.19 -7.99 -11.94
CA ALA A 47 -28.45 -6.60 -11.62
C ALA A 47 -27.19 -5.72 -11.77
N ALA A 48 -27.39 -4.41 -11.89
CA ALA A 48 -26.29 -3.47 -11.94
C ALA A 48 -26.65 -2.12 -11.32
N PHE A 49 -25.68 -1.50 -10.62
CA PHE A 49 -25.70 -0.07 -10.34
C PHE A 49 -25.21 0.70 -11.56
N VAL A 50 -25.95 1.70 -11.99
CA VAL A 50 -25.63 2.54 -13.15
C VAL A 50 -25.78 4.03 -12.80
N PRO A 51 -25.16 4.96 -13.56
CA PRO A 51 -25.39 6.39 -13.38
C PRO A 51 -26.88 6.76 -13.53
N VAL A 52 -27.29 7.86 -12.90
CA VAL A 52 -28.69 8.33 -12.93
C VAL A 52 -29.18 8.58 -14.36
N ASP A 53 -28.30 9.05 -15.22
CA ASP A 53 -28.52 9.42 -16.61
C ASP A 53 -28.34 8.25 -17.62
N PHE A 54 -28.06 7.05 -17.12
CA PHE A 54 -27.88 5.90 -17.99
C PHE A 54 -29.26 5.35 -18.46
N GLU A 55 -29.54 5.46 -19.75
CA GLU A 55 -30.87 5.17 -20.32
C GLU A 55 -31.02 3.73 -20.87
N GLU A 56 -29.93 3.10 -21.28
CA GLU A 56 -29.95 1.76 -21.84
C GLU A 56 -30.40 0.71 -20.80
N THR A 57 -31.22 -0.25 -21.23
CA THR A 57 -31.56 -1.44 -20.41
C THR A 57 -30.65 -2.59 -20.82
N VAL A 58 -29.69 -2.94 -19.94
CA VAL A 58 -28.67 -3.97 -20.21
C VAL A 58 -28.92 -5.25 -19.40
N VAL A 59 -29.38 -5.12 -18.15
CA VAL A 59 -29.62 -6.23 -17.22
C VAL A 59 -31.04 -6.20 -16.68
N ALA A 60 -31.48 -7.32 -16.09
CA ALA A 60 -32.86 -7.49 -15.63
C ALA A 60 -33.28 -6.47 -14.55
N ALA A 61 -32.34 -6.06 -13.70
CA ALA A 61 -32.59 -5.05 -12.68
C ALA A 61 -31.46 -4.01 -12.69
N GLN A 62 -31.78 -2.75 -12.94
CA GLN A 62 -30.82 -1.64 -12.89
C GLN A 62 -31.17 -0.66 -11.78
N ILE A 63 -30.18 -0.27 -11.01
CA ILE A 63 -30.37 0.68 -9.92
C ILE A 63 -29.59 1.95 -10.30
N ARG A 64 -30.33 3.00 -10.66
CA ARG A 64 -29.77 4.29 -11.02
C ARG A 64 -29.39 5.06 -9.78
N VAL A 65 -28.12 5.41 -9.65
CA VAL A 65 -27.55 6.08 -8.46
C VAL A 65 -26.54 7.15 -8.85
N SER A 66 -26.34 8.13 -8.01
CA SER A 66 -25.35 9.18 -8.23
C SER A 66 -23.91 8.67 -8.24
N ASN A 67 -23.61 7.61 -7.48
CA ASN A 67 -22.30 6.99 -7.43
C ASN A 67 -22.38 5.46 -7.45
N PRO A 68 -22.40 4.84 -8.65
CA PRO A 68 -22.50 3.40 -8.81
C PRO A 68 -21.41 2.60 -8.08
N ALA A 69 -20.18 3.10 -8.09
CA ALA A 69 -19.07 2.42 -7.43
C ALA A 69 -19.25 2.37 -5.90
N LYS A 70 -19.64 3.48 -5.29
CA LYS A 70 -19.91 3.54 -3.84
C LYS A 70 -21.11 2.67 -3.44
N ALA A 71 -22.16 2.65 -4.26
CA ALA A 71 -23.31 1.80 -4.00
C ALA A 71 -22.94 0.31 -4.11
N PHE A 72 -22.12 -0.05 -5.09
CA PHE A 72 -21.60 -1.41 -5.26
C PHE A 72 -20.74 -1.84 -4.08
N GLU A 73 -19.82 -0.98 -3.62
CA GLU A 73 -18.99 -1.24 -2.43
C GLU A 73 -19.85 -1.57 -1.20
N GLN A 74 -20.93 -0.82 -0.96
CA GLN A 74 -21.87 -1.10 0.14
C GLN A 74 -22.53 -2.47 0.05
N ILE A 75 -22.85 -2.94 -1.15
CA ILE A 75 -23.40 -4.28 -1.35
C ILE A 75 -22.32 -5.35 -1.19
N VAL A 76 -21.12 -5.11 -1.71
CA VAL A 76 -19.97 -6.02 -1.52
C VAL A 76 -19.70 -6.24 -0.03
N LEU A 77 -19.74 -5.19 0.79
CA LEU A 77 -19.58 -5.31 2.24
C LEU A 77 -20.69 -6.16 2.90
N LYS A 78 -21.92 -6.13 2.38
CA LYS A 78 -23.04 -6.96 2.88
C LYS A 78 -22.97 -8.42 2.42
N LEU A 79 -22.45 -8.66 1.23
CA LEU A 79 -22.28 -9.99 0.65
C LEU A 79 -20.95 -10.62 1.06
N ALA A 80 -20.04 -9.83 1.64
CA ALA A 80 -18.76 -10.33 2.11
C ALA A 80 -18.97 -11.47 3.13
N PRO A 81 -18.12 -12.51 3.09
CA PRO A 81 -18.13 -13.52 4.13
C PRO A 81 -18.00 -12.87 5.51
N LEU A 82 -18.64 -13.48 6.52
CA LEU A 82 -18.46 -13.01 7.90
C LEU A 82 -16.97 -12.95 8.22
N PRO A 83 -16.52 -11.91 8.94
CA PRO A 83 -15.14 -11.82 9.38
C PRO A 83 -14.72 -13.10 10.09
N ILE A 84 -13.54 -13.59 9.80
CA ILE A 84 -12.99 -14.76 10.48
C ILE A 84 -12.92 -14.43 11.98
N THR A 85 -13.64 -15.20 12.78
CA THR A 85 -13.57 -15.09 14.24
C THR A 85 -12.17 -15.50 14.69
N ARG A 86 -11.41 -14.56 15.20
CA ARG A 86 -10.10 -14.83 15.78
C ARG A 86 -10.28 -15.43 17.15
N ALA A 87 -9.51 -16.50 17.44
CA ALA A 87 -9.52 -17.09 18.77
C ALA A 87 -9.11 -16.03 19.80
N GLN A 88 -9.90 -15.90 20.87
CA GLN A 88 -9.56 -14.99 21.97
C GLN A 88 -8.54 -15.63 22.90
N GLY A 89 -7.74 -14.80 23.56
CA GLY A 89 -6.72 -15.22 24.51
C GLY A 89 -5.43 -15.70 23.83
N HIS A 90 -4.65 -16.45 24.58
CA HIS A 90 -3.31 -16.86 24.15
C HIS A 90 -3.32 -18.35 23.80
N HIS A 91 -2.78 -18.68 22.63
CA HIS A 91 -2.63 -20.08 22.25
C HIS A 91 -1.65 -20.77 23.21
N PRO A 92 -1.88 -22.05 23.64
CA PRO A 92 -1.01 -22.73 24.60
C PRO A 92 0.46 -22.86 24.18
N THR A 93 0.75 -22.77 22.88
CA THR A 93 2.13 -22.82 22.38
C THR A 93 2.75 -21.43 22.18
N ALA A 94 2.05 -20.35 22.52
CA ALA A 94 2.65 -19.01 22.53
C ALA A 94 3.59 -18.88 23.72
N VAL A 95 4.73 -18.24 23.50
CA VAL A 95 5.72 -17.92 24.54
C VAL A 95 5.61 -16.44 24.88
N ILE A 96 5.18 -16.15 26.09
CA ILE A 96 5.00 -14.76 26.55
C ILE A 96 5.84 -14.58 27.80
N ALA A 97 6.73 -13.61 27.80
CA ALA A 97 7.58 -13.29 28.95
C ALA A 97 6.72 -12.86 30.16
N ASP A 98 7.12 -13.25 31.36
CA ASP A 98 6.36 -13.01 32.60
C ASP A 98 6.11 -11.53 32.90
N ASP A 99 7.00 -10.64 32.45
CA ASP A 99 6.92 -9.20 32.64
C ASP A 99 6.30 -8.44 31.47
N ALA A 100 5.91 -9.17 30.40
CA ALA A 100 5.18 -8.58 29.28
C ALA A 100 3.77 -8.14 29.74
N LYS A 101 3.33 -6.96 29.27
CA LYS A 101 2.03 -6.39 29.64
C LYS A 101 1.06 -6.48 28.48
N LEU A 102 0.05 -7.31 28.63
CA LEU A 102 -1.02 -7.48 27.64
C LEU A 102 -2.29 -6.78 28.14
N GLY A 103 -2.89 -5.99 27.28
CA GLY A 103 -4.18 -5.35 27.52
C GLY A 103 -5.35 -6.34 27.51
N LYS A 104 -6.55 -5.81 27.61
CA LYS A 104 -7.80 -6.60 27.58
C LYS A 104 -8.03 -7.14 26.16
N GLU A 105 -8.56 -8.36 26.05
CA GLU A 105 -8.96 -9.00 24.80
C GLU A 105 -7.82 -9.11 23.77
N VAL A 106 -6.57 -9.14 24.23
CA VAL A 106 -5.42 -9.42 23.36
C VAL A 106 -5.45 -10.91 22.96
N SER A 107 -5.22 -11.16 21.67
CA SER A 107 -5.12 -12.52 21.13
C SER A 107 -3.69 -12.76 20.64
N VAL A 108 -3.09 -13.88 21.07
CA VAL A 108 -1.73 -14.29 20.64
C VAL A 108 -1.82 -15.68 20.01
N GLY A 109 -1.46 -15.77 18.74
CA GLY A 109 -1.53 -17.01 17.95
C GLY A 109 -0.45 -18.04 18.32
N ALA A 110 -0.60 -19.22 17.74
CA ALA A 110 0.31 -20.34 17.98
C ALA A 110 1.76 -20.00 17.64
N HIS A 111 2.70 -20.46 18.48
CA HIS A 111 4.15 -20.32 18.30
C HIS A 111 4.64 -18.86 18.18
N SER A 112 3.84 -17.88 18.58
CA SER A 112 4.27 -16.49 18.65
C SER A 112 5.06 -16.25 19.93
N VAL A 113 6.04 -15.38 19.84
CA VAL A 113 6.92 -15.00 20.96
C VAL A 113 6.68 -13.53 21.29
N VAL A 114 6.44 -13.23 22.57
CA VAL A 114 6.35 -11.87 23.12
C VAL A 114 7.43 -11.73 24.18
N GLU A 115 8.44 -10.93 23.91
CA GLU A 115 9.63 -10.80 24.74
C GLU A 115 9.41 -9.88 25.95
N SER A 116 10.39 -9.93 26.86
CA SER A 116 10.46 -9.16 28.11
C SER A 116 10.23 -7.67 27.87
N GLY A 117 9.47 -7.02 28.76
CA GLY A 117 9.17 -5.61 28.74
C GLY A 117 8.21 -5.16 27.60
N ALA A 118 7.76 -6.06 26.75
CA ALA A 118 6.81 -5.74 25.69
C ALA A 118 5.45 -5.31 26.26
N ARG A 119 4.79 -4.36 25.61
CA ARG A 119 3.47 -3.85 25.99
C ARG A 119 2.53 -3.88 24.78
N ILE A 120 1.40 -4.54 24.92
CA ILE A 120 0.43 -4.71 23.85
C ILE A 120 -0.92 -4.18 24.32
N GLY A 121 -1.47 -3.23 23.58
CA GLY A 121 -2.75 -2.57 23.88
C GLY A 121 -3.96 -3.49 23.65
N ASP A 122 -5.09 -3.05 24.18
CA ASP A 122 -6.37 -3.77 24.18
C ASP A 122 -6.79 -4.19 22.75
N ARG A 123 -7.47 -5.33 22.63
CA ARG A 123 -8.08 -5.87 21.41
C ARG A 123 -7.10 -6.08 20.25
N THR A 124 -5.81 -6.06 20.52
CA THR A 124 -4.78 -6.32 19.49
C THR A 124 -4.65 -7.82 19.24
N TYR A 125 -4.61 -8.17 17.96
CA TYR A 125 -4.40 -9.53 17.48
C TYR A 125 -2.96 -9.71 16.98
N ILE A 126 -2.30 -10.75 17.49
CA ILE A 126 -0.99 -11.22 17.03
C ILE A 126 -1.17 -12.59 16.41
N GLY A 127 -0.92 -12.69 15.10
CA GLY A 127 -1.00 -13.92 14.33
C GLY A 127 0.06 -14.94 14.71
N ALA A 128 -0.12 -16.18 14.28
CA ALA A 128 0.80 -17.28 14.57
C ALA A 128 2.22 -17.01 14.03
N ASN A 129 3.23 -17.61 14.71
CA ASN A 129 4.66 -17.51 14.33
C ASN A 129 5.19 -16.07 14.27
N SER A 130 4.59 -15.13 14.96
CA SER A 130 5.06 -13.75 15.01
C SER A 130 6.01 -13.52 16.20
N TYR A 131 6.96 -12.62 16.03
CA TYR A 131 7.93 -12.25 17.05
C TYR A 131 7.78 -10.78 17.43
N ILE A 132 7.54 -10.51 18.71
CA ILE A 132 7.47 -9.18 19.31
C ILE A 132 8.65 -9.04 20.25
N GLY A 133 9.63 -8.26 19.82
CA GLY A 133 10.92 -8.09 20.50
C GLY A 133 10.84 -7.30 21.80
N HIS A 134 11.93 -7.37 22.56
CA HIS A 134 12.08 -6.71 23.88
C HIS A 134 11.63 -5.25 23.88
N GLU A 135 10.92 -4.84 24.94
CA GLU A 135 10.50 -3.46 25.17
C GLU A 135 9.69 -2.82 24.03
N SER A 136 9.15 -3.61 23.10
CA SER A 136 8.29 -3.12 22.04
C SER A 136 6.94 -2.68 22.59
N ILE A 137 6.37 -1.64 22.00
CA ILE A 137 5.07 -1.10 22.37
C ILE A 137 4.15 -1.18 21.15
N ILE A 138 3.02 -1.85 21.29
CA ILE A 138 1.97 -1.97 20.28
C ILE A 138 0.68 -1.39 20.86
N GLY A 139 0.04 -0.48 20.15
CA GLY A 139 -1.19 0.18 20.55
C GLY A 139 -2.41 -0.75 20.54
N THR A 140 -3.59 -0.15 20.69
CA THR A 140 -4.87 -0.86 20.72
C THR A 140 -5.39 -1.14 19.31
N ASP A 141 -6.26 -2.15 19.17
CA ASP A 141 -6.98 -2.48 17.94
C ASP A 141 -6.06 -2.80 16.74
N CYS A 142 -4.83 -3.22 16.99
CA CYS A 142 -3.89 -3.58 15.93
C CYS A 142 -4.12 -5.00 15.43
N VAL A 143 -3.80 -5.22 14.15
CA VAL A 143 -3.85 -6.52 13.49
C VAL A 143 -2.47 -6.86 12.97
N ILE A 144 -1.77 -7.73 13.68
CA ILE A 144 -0.48 -8.26 13.28
C ILE A 144 -0.72 -9.66 12.69
N TYR A 145 -0.58 -9.80 11.38
CA TYR A 145 -0.81 -11.08 10.69
C TYR A 145 0.30 -12.09 10.98
N PRO A 146 0.12 -13.39 10.65
CA PRO A 146 1.13 -14.42 10.90
C PRO A 146 2.50 -14.11 10.27
N ASN A 147 3.57 -14.60 10.91
CA ASN A 147 4.96 -14.49 10.46
C ASN A 147 5.48 -13.04 10.39
N VAL A 148 4.96 -12.13 11.18
CA VAL A 148 5.50 -10.77 11.33
C VAL A 148 6.59 -10.73 12.38
N VAL A 149 7.66 -10.00 12.11
CA VAL A 149 8.74 -9.74 13.06
C VAL A 149 8.77 -8.25 13.41
N ILE A 150 8.58 -7.93 14.68
CA ILE A 150 8.81 -6.60 15.24
C ILE A 150 10.02 -6.71 16.17
N ARG A 151 11.15 -6.13 15.75
CA ARG A 151 12.39 -6.14 16.54
C ARG A 151 12.24 -5.25 17.78
N GLU A 152 13.22 -5.39 18.68
CA GLU A 152 13.25 -4.73 19.98
C GLU A 152 13.02 -3.21 19.91
N ARG A 153 12.31 -2.70 20.91
CA ARG A 153 11.96 -1.28 21.11
C ARG A 153 11.12 -0.66 19.98
N GLY A 154 10.53 -1.48 19.10
CA GLY A 154 9.57 -1.00 18.10
C GLY A 154 8.39 -0.27 18.77
N ARG A 155 7.94 0.84 18.19
CA ARG A 155 6.79 1.62 18.65
C ARG A 155 5.72 1.64 17.58
N ILE A 156 4.62 0.98 17.85
CA ILE A 156 3.48 0.81 16.93
C ILE A 156 2.28 1.50 17.57
N GLY A 157 1.65 2.41 16.85
CA GLY A 157 0.44 3.13 17.24
C GLY A 157 -0.80 2.25 17.31
N GLN A 158 -1.96 2.87 17.23
CA GLN A 158 -3.26 2.20 17.31
C GLN A 158 -3.81 1.88 15.91
N ARG A 159 -4.66 0.85 15.78
CA ARG A 159 -5.35 0.45 14.54
C ARG A 159 -4.40 0.21 13.38
N VAL A 160 -3.17 -0.19 13.70
CA VAL A 160 -2.16 -0.54 12.69
C VAL A 160 -2.39 -1.96 12.18
N ILE A 161 -2.29 -2.13 10.87
CA ILE A 161 -2.36 -3.43 10.22
C ILE A 161 -0.98 -3.76 9.66
N ILE A 162 -0.42 -4.93 10.02
CA ILE A 162 0.85 -5.41 9.48
C ILE A 162 0.63 -6.79 8.87
N HIS A 163 0.81 -6.88 7.56
CA HIS A 163 0.61 -8.12 6.81
C HIS A 163 1.78 -9.09 6.94
N SER A 164 1.49 -10.36 6.64
CA SER A 164 2.41 -11.50 6.83
C SER A 164 3.78 -11.29 6.20
N GLY A 165 4.81 -11.71 6.91
CA GLY A 165 6.19 -11.66 6.46
C GLY A 165 6.87 -10.29 6.57
N ALA A 166 6.16 -9.26 7.02
CA ALA A 166 6.78 -7.94 7.23
C ALA A 166 7.80 -8.00 8.38
N VAL A 167 8.92 -7.29 8.21
CA VAL A 167 10.00 -7.18 9.21
C VAL A 167 10.19 -5.72 9.59
N ILE A 168 9.90 -5.41 10.84
CA ILE A 168 10.00 -4.06 11.40
C ILE A 168 11.19 -3.99 12.34
N GLY A 169 12.17 -3.15 12.02
CA GLY A 169 13.31 -2.86 12.89
C GLY A 169 14.54 -3.72 12.63
N ALA A 170 14.70 -4.30 11.43
CA ALA A 170 15.99 -4.85 11.02
C ALA A 170 17.07 -3.76 11.07
N ASP A 171 18.33 -4.17 11.21
CA ASP A 171 19.43 -3.20 11.21
C ASP A 171 19.54 -2.50 9.86
N GLY A 172 19.67 -1.19 9.87
CA GLY A 172 19.97 -0.41 8.67
C GLY A 172 21.28 -0.85 8.02
N PHE A 173 21.38 -0.69 6.71
CA PHE A 173 22.55 -1.03 5.93
C PHE A 173 23.64 0.04 6.10
N GLY A 174 24.45 -0.12 7.13
CA GLY A 174 25.53 0.80 7.49
C GLY A 174 26.85 0.06 7.62
N PHE A 175 27.82 0.37 6.75
CA PHE A 175 29.16 -0.18 6.76
C PHE A 175 30.18 0.89 6.42
N GLU A 176 31.40 0.78 6.97
CA GLU A 176 32.55 1.59 6.59
C GLU A 176 33.72 0.72 6.13
N PRO A 177 34.50 1.16 5.15
CA PRO A 177 35.67 0.44 4.70
C PRO A 177 36.82 0.65 5.70
N VAL A 178 37.28 -0.43 6.33
CA VAL A 178 38.47 -0.44 7.21
C VAL A 178 39.41 -1.52 6.72
N ASN A 179 40.63 -1.16 6.33
CA ASN A 179 41.65 -2.07 5.84
C ASN A 179 41.14 -3.03 4.72
N GLY A 180 40.38 -2.50 3.77
CA GLY A 180 39.83 -3.26 2.64
C GLY A 180 38.66 -4.21 2.99
N ARG A 181 38.13 -4.12 4.20
CA ARG A 181 36.97 -4.90 4.66
C ARG A 181 35.81 -3.98 5.06
N HIS A 182 34.58 -4.43 4.93
CA HIS A 182 33.39 -3.70 5.38
C HIS A 182 33.15 -3.98 6.86
N GLN A 183 33.34 -2.97 7.72
CA GLN A 183 33.01 -3.02 9.13
C GLN A 183 31.60 -2.53 9.35
N LYS A 184 30.78 -3.31 10.07
CA LYS A 184 29.39 -2.95 10.38
C LYS A 184 29.35 -1.78 11.36
N LEU A 185 28.52 -0.79 11.06
CA LEU A 185 28.18 0.30 11.96
C LEU A 185 26.98 -0.06 12.83
N PRO A 186 27.04 0.15 14.16
CA PRO A 186 25.92 -0.13 15.04
C PRO A 186 24.65 0.63 14.65
N GLN A 187 23.50 -0.03 14.73
CA GLN A 187 22.17 0.52 14.47
C GLN A 187 21.39 0.47 15.79
N ILE A 188 21.37 1.56 16.54
CA ILE A 188 20.84 1.61 17.92
C ILE A 188 19.48 2.34 18.03
N GLY A 189 19.03 2.95 16.96
CA GLY A 189 17.73 3.62 16.89
C GLY A 189 16.55 2.64 16.83
N ILE A 190 15.38 3.17 16.62
CA ILE A 190 14.11 2.43 16.61
C ILE A 190 13.34 2.64 15.31
N VAL A 191 12.27 1.86 15.14
CA VAL A 191 11.18 2.17 14.22
C VAL A 191 9.99 2.68 15.02
N GLN A 192 9.40 3.77 14.57
CA GLN A 192 8.12 4.29 15.05
C GLN A 192 7.11 4.29 13.90
N ILE A 193 5.94 3.71 14.16
CA ILE A 193 4.78 3.67 13.27
C ILE A 193 3.62 4.27 14.03
N ASP A 194 3.04 5.33 13.49
CA ASP A 194 1.93 6.03 14.13
C ASP A 194 0.59 5.32 13.81
N ASP A 195 -0.54 5.91 14.21
CA ASP A 195 -1.87 5.34 14.12
C ASP A 195 -2.34 5.14 12.66
N ASP A 196 -3.28 4.20 12.47
CA ASP A 196 -3.98 3.97 11.20
C ASP A 196 -3.06 3.62 10.01
N VAL A 197 -1.83 3.20 10.25
CA VAL A 197 -0.89 2.76 9.22
C VAL A 197 -1.20 1.33 8.78
N GLU A 198 -1.01 1.05 7.49
CA GLU A 198 -1.08 -0.31 6.96
C GLU A 198 0.22 -0.66 6.23
N ILE A 199 0.78 -1.84 6.53
CA ILE A 199 2.05 -2.32 5.98
C ILE A 199 1.82 -3.64 5.28
N GLY A 200 2.12 -3.67 3.99
CA GLY A 200 1.96 -4.83 3.11
C GLY A 200 2.89 -5.99 3.42
N ALA A 201 2.58 -7.13 2.82
CA ALA A 201 3.29 -8.37 3.03
C ALA A 201 4.76 -8.28 2.57
N ASN A 202 5.66 -8.91 3.35
CA ASN A 202 7.10 -8.95 3.08
C ASN A 202 7.77 -7.57 2.91
N THR A 203 7.17 -6.52 3.44
CA THR A 203 7.78 -5.19 3.51
C THR A 203 8.79 -5.15 4.65
N THR A 204 9.92 -4.51 4.42
CA THR A 204 10.99 -4.36 5.42
C THR A 204 11.20 -2.88 5.75
N ILE A 205 11.26 -2.58 7.06
CA ILE A 205 11.49 -1.23 7.58
C ILE A 205 12.66 -1.29 8.55
N ASP A 206 13.78 -0.70 8.14
CA ASP A 206 14.99 -0.72 8.94
C ASP A 206 14.90 0.26 10.11
N ARG A 207 15.51 -0.11 11.23
CA ARG A 207 15.72 0.82 12.36
C ARG A 207 16.68 1.94 11.98
N ALA A 208 16.54 3.06 12.60
CA ALA A 208 17.47 4.16 12.45
C ALA A 208 18.86 3.81 13.01
N ARG A 209 19.89 4.40 12.46
CA ARG A 209 21.22 4.38 13.09
C ARG A 209 21.17 5.02 14.48
N PHE A 210 20.57 6.22 14.58
CA PHE A 210 20.24 6.94 15.81
C PHE A 210 18.83 7.51 15.69
N GLY A 211 18.12 7.69 16.81
CA GLY A 211 16.75 8.22 16.79
C GLY A 211 15.76 7.20 16.22
N ARG A 212 15.05 7.57 15.19
CA ARG A 212 13.97 6.73 14.63
C ARG A 212 13.86 6.78 13.11
N THR A 213 13.47 5.67 12.50
CA THR A 213 12.73 5.60 11.22
C THR A 213 11.26 5.80 11.55
N TRP A 214 10.57 6.68 10.84
CA TRP A 214 9.25 7.14 11.28
C TRP A 214 8.21 7.10 10.16
N ILE A 215 7.20 6.26 10.34
CA ILE A 215 6.05 6.15 9.48
C ILE A 215 4.88 6.84 10.17
N GLN A 216 4.43 7.96 9.62
CA GLN A 216 3.41 8.79 10.25
C GLN A 216 1.99 8.28 9.99
N GLU A 217 1.03 8.89 10.69
CA GLU A 217 -0.37 8.51 10.71
C GLU A 217 -0.98 8.32 9.32
N GLY A 218 -1.77 7.27 9.15
CA GLY A 218 -2.56 7.01 7.94
C GLY A 218 -1.78 6.59 6.70
N VAL A 219 -0.46 6.42 6.79
CA VAL A 219 0.37 5.95 5.67
C VAL A 219 -0.03 4.54 5.26
N LYS A 220 -0.07 4.29 3.94
CA LYS A 220 -0.33 2.97 3.35
C LYS A 220 0.89 2.52 2.56
N ILE A 221 1.43 1.38 2.94
CA ILE A 221 2.62 0.77 2.33
C ILE A 221 2.21 -0.59 1.79
N ASP A 222 2.42 -0.79 0.51
CA ASP A 222 2.09 -2.02 -0.20
C ASP A 222 3.18 -3.10 0.02
N ASN A 223 3.05 -4.22 -0.66
CA ASN A 223 3.90 -5.39 -0.51
C ASN A 223 5.33 -5.17 -1.05
N LEU A 224 6.31 -5.87 -0.45
CA LEU A 224 7.69 -5.91 -0.94
C LEU A 224 8.39 -4.54 -1.00
N VAL A 225 8.01 -3.60 -0.16
CA VAL A 225 8.64 -2.29 -0.06
C VAL A 225 9.85 -2.37 0.86
N GLN A 226 10.97 -1.71 0.48
CA GLN A 226 12.13 -1.52 1.36
C GLN A 226 12.21 -0.07 1.84
N ILE A 227 12.14 0.14 3.13
CA ILE A 227 12.34 1.44 3.78
C ILE A 227 13.60 1.37 4.62
N ALA A 228 14.63 2.10 4.20
CA ALA A 228 15.92 2.11 4.88
C ALA A 228 15.89 2.97 6.15
N HIS A 229 17.03 2.94 6.87
CA HIS A 229 17.21 3.62 8.15
C HIS A 229 16.98 5.15 8.08
N ASN A 230 16.46 5.71 9.15
CA ASN A 230 16.23 7.16 9.31
C ASN A 230 15.27 7.79 8.28
N VAL A 231 14.52 7.00 7.53
CA VAL A 231 13.47 7.53 6.63
C VAL A 231 12.32 8.07 7.46
N VAL A 232 11.73 9.17 7.00
CA VAL A 232 10.48 9.72 7.52
C VAL A 232 9.46 9.74 6.38
N ILE A 233 8.28 9.15 6.60
CA ILE A 233 7.15 9.19 5.65
C ILE A 233 6.02 9.97 6.30
N GLY A 234 5.66 11.10 5.68
CA GLY A 234 4.61 12.01 6.13
C GLY A 234 3.20 11.41 6.00
N LYS A 235 2.28 12.00 6.77
CA LYS A 235 0.90 11.52 6.93
C LYS A 235 0.18 11.27 5.60
N HIS A 236 -0.64 10.20 5.61
CA HIS A 236 -1.54 9.85 4.50
C HIS A 236 -0.84 9.64 3.15
N SER A 237 0.48 9.39 3.16
CA SER A 237 1.22 9.04 1.95
C SER A 237 1.01 7.56 1.59
N ILE A 238 1.13 7.27 0.30
CA ILE A 238 0.94 5.92 -0.27
C ILE A 238 2.23 5.49 -0.95
N VAL A 239 2.74 4.32 -0.58
CA VAL A 239 3.93 3.70 -1.17
C VAL A 239 3.51 2.38 -1.80
N VAL A 240 3.51 2.31 -3.13
CA VAL A 240 3.06 1.13 -3.88
C VAL A 240 4.17 0.07 -3.93
N ALA A 241 3.81 -1.15 -4.32
CA ALA A 241 4.65 -2.33 -4.24
C ALA A 241 6.06 -2.18 -4.87
N GLN A 242 7.03 -2.83 -4.24
CA GLN A 242 8.42 -2.92 -4.71
C GLN A 242 9.16 -1.57 -4.77
N VAL A 243 8.69 -0.55 -4.09
CA VAL A 243 9.43 0.72 -3.95
C VAL A 243 10.64 0.51 -3.04
N GLY A 244 11.78 1.08 -3.42
CA GLY A 244 12.98 1.14 -2.60
C GLY A 244 13.28 2.58 -2.16
N ILE A 245 13.34 2.82 -0.86
CA ILE A 245 13.65 4.13 -0.27
C ILE A 245 14.97 4.03 0.49
N ALA A 246 16.00 4.71 0.02
CA ALA A 246 17.31 4.72 0.65
C ALA A 246 17.31 5.53 1.96
N GLY A 247 18.41 5.41 2.73
CA GLY A 247 18.51 5.99 4.07
C GLY A 247 18.37 7.51 4.14
N SER A 248 17.79 7.99 5.23
CA SER A 248 17.69 9.43 5.57
C SER A 248 16.82 10.26 4.59
N VAL A 249 15.93 9.64 3.84
CA VAL A 249 14.97 10.33 2.98
C VAL A 249 13.83 10.90 3.85
N ARG A 250 13.40 12.13 3.51
CA ARG A 250 12.22 12.77 4.09
C ARG A 250 11.11 12.87 3.04
N ILE A 251 10.01 12.18 3.26
CA ILE A 251 8.82 12.19 2.41
C ILE A 251 7.75 12.99 3.12
N GLY A 252 7.20 13.97 2.44
CA GLY A 252 6.12 14.83 2.93
C GLY A 252 4.78 14.13 3.10
N GLU A 253 3.75 14.91 3.35
CA GLU A 253 2.38 14.43 3.52
C GLU A 253 1.69 14.19 2.17
N ARG A 254 0.76 13.23 2.11
CA ARG A 254 -0.07 12.92 0.92
C ARG A 254 0.74 12.71 -0.36
N VAL A 255 1.93 12.16 -0.22
CA VAL A 255 2.77 11.77 -1.35
C VAL A 255 2.32 10.41 -1.89
N LEU A 256 2.26 10.28 -3.22
CA LEU A 256 1.97 9.02 -3.91
C LEU A 256 3.22 8.52 -4.63
N ILE A 257 3.71 7.36 -4.24
CA ILE A 257 4.91 6.74 -4.85
C ILE A 257 4.46 5.49 -5.61
N GLY A 258 4.56 5.55 -6.94
CA GLY A 258 4.21 4.44 -7.83
C GLY A 258 5.16 3.25 -7.71
N GLY A 259 4.65 2.06 -8.05
CA GLY A 259 5.36 0.81 -7.88
C GLY A 259 6.74 0.77 -8.56
N GLN A 260 7.68 0.09 -7.93
CA GLN A 260 9.07 -0.08 -8.41
C GLN A 260 9.86 1.24 -8.53
N ALA A 261 9.40 2.33 -7.92
CA ALA A 261 10.20 3.55 -7.87
C ALA A 261 11.41 3.37 -6.93
N GLY A 262 12.55 3.96 -7.31
CA GLY A 262 13.77 4.00 -6.52
C GLY A 262 14.09 5.41 -6.07
N ILE A 263 14.38 5.61 -4.78
CA ILE A 263 14.66 6.93 -4.19
C ILE A 263 16.04 6.90 -3.56
N ILE A 264 16.95 7.76 -4.04
CA ILE A 264 18.30 7.85 -3.45
C ILE A 264 18.27 8.45 -2.04
N GLY A 265 19.35 8.19 -1.26
CA GLY A 265 19.46 8.66 0.10
C GLY A 265 19.58 10.17 0.24
N HIS A 266 19.23 10.67 1.45
CA HIS A 266 19.44 12.03 1.91
C HIS A 266 18.73 13.12 1.09
N ILE A 267 17.58 12.81 0.49
CA ILE A 267 16.76 13.78 -0.25
C ILE A 267 15.40 14.04 0.42
N GLU A 268 14.77 15.12 -0.02
CA GLU A 268 13.43 15.52 0.41
C GLU A 268 12.42 15.44 -0.75
N ILE A 269 11.26 14.86 -0.47
CA ILE A 269 10.10 14.82 -1.35
C ILE A 269 9.00 15.64 -0.70
N GLY A 270 8.62 16.75 -1.33
CA GLY A 270 7.61 17.67 -0.77
C GLY A 270 6.20 17.10 -0.78
N ASP A 271 5.33 17.71 0.03
CA ASP A 271 3.93 17.33 0.19
C ASP A 271 3.17 17.23 -1.14
N GLY A 272 2.22 16.31 -1.23
CA GLY A 272 1.34 16.14 -2.38
C GLY A 272 2.04 15.74 -3.69
N THR A 273 3.32 15.39 -3.65
CA THR A 273 4.07 14.93 -4.82
C THR A 273 3.56 13.57 -5.29
N ALA A 274 3.40 13.40 -6.61
CA ALA A 274 3.10 12.11 -7.24
C ALA A 274 4.32 11.61 -8.03
N ILE A 275 4.74 10.38 -7.76
CA ILE A 275 5.86 9.71 -8.45
C ILE A 275 5.29 8.54 -9.25
N GLY A 276 5.48 8.55 -10.56
CA GLY A 276 5.03 7.49 -11.45
C GLY A 276 5.83 6.19 -11.22
N ALA A 277 5.24 5.07 -11.62
CA ALA A 277 5.89 3.77 -11.49
C ALA A 277 7.25 3.71 -12.23
N GLN A 278 8.19 2.92 -11.68
CA GLN A 278 9.53 2.71 -12.21
C GLN A 278 10.39 3.99 -12.34
N SER A 279 10.08 5.01 -11.55
CA SER A 279 10.84 6.27 -11.57
C SER A 279 12.07 6.21 -10.68
N GLY A 280 13.15 6.83 -11.12
CA GLY A 280 14.36 7.05 -10.34
C GLY A 280 14.44 8.50 -9.82
N ILE A 281 14.32 8.69 -8.51
CA ILE A 281 14.41 10.02 -7.88
C ILE A 281 15.83 10.24 -7.38
N SER A 282 16.55 11.17 -8.02
CA SER A 282 17.97 11.45 -7.78
C SER A 282 18.26 12.83 -7.18
N LYS A 283 17.23 13.57 -6.75
CA LYS A 283 17.34 14.91 -6.17
C LYS A 283 16.09 15.26 -5.37
N ASN A 284 16.17 16.33 -4.58
CA ASN A 284 14.99 16.92 -3.94
C ASN A 284 13.94 17.29 -4.96
N ILE A 285 12.68 16.94 -4.69
CA ILE A 285 11.53 17.28 -5.54
C ILE A 285 10.40 17.87 -4.69
N ARG A 286 9.63 18.79 -5.25
CA ARG A 286 8.54 19.44 -4.54
C ARG A 286 7.31 19.57 -5.42
N GLY A 287 6.22 18.95 -4.99
CA GLY A 287 4.92 19.02 -5.66
C GLY A 287 4.91 18.45 -7.09
N GLY A 288 3.75 18.41 -7.69
CA GLY A 288 3.55 17.96 -9.07
C GLY A 288 3.74 16.45 -9.28
N THR A 289 3.71 16.06 -10.55
CA THR A 289 3.89 14.66 -10.96
C THR A 289 5.24 14.47 -11.64
N TRP A 290 6.01 13.49 -11.15
CA TRP A 290 7.35 13.17 -11.62
C TRP A 290 7.38 11.76 -12.21
N TRP A 291 8.08 11.57 -13.32
CA TRP A 291 8.18 10.29 -13.98
C TRP A 291 9.48 10.15 -14.75
N ALA A 292 9.87 8.91 -15.04
CA ALA A 292 11.07 8.47 -15.77
C ALA A 292 12.31 8.25 -14.89
N THR A 293 13.40 7.86 -15.52
CA THR A 293 14.69 7.59 -14.87
C THR A 293 15.80 8.31 -15.62
N PRO A 294 16.42 9.36 -15.04
CA PRO A 294 16.00 10.00 -13.80
C PRO A 294 14.62 10.64 -13.92
N ALA A 295 13.87 10.73 -12.82
CA ALA A 295 12.52 11.30 -12.85
C ALA A 295 12.57 12.81 -13.16
N VAL A 296 11.72 13.19 -14.10
CA VAL A 296 11.49 14.58 -14.50
C VAL A 296 9.98 14.88 -14.38
N PRO A 297 9.55 16.15 -14.45
CA PRO A 297 8.13 16.48 -14.52
C PRO A 297 7.43 15.70 -15.62
N LEU A 298 6.21 15.24 -15.38
CA LEU A 298 5.47 14.37 -16.30
C LEU A 298 5.33 14.95 -17.72
N ALA A 299 5.10 16.25 -17.83
CA ALA A 299 5.00 16.93 -19.12
C ALA A 299 6.30 16.80 -19.92
N GLU A 300 7.43 17.02 -19.26
CA GLU A 300 8.77 16.88 -19.84
C GLU A 300 9.06 15.43 -20.25
N ALA A 301 8.76 14.46 -19.38
CA ALA A 301 8.91 13.03 -19.68
C ALA A 301 8.14 12.63 -20.94
N LYS A 302 6.87 13.06 -21.06
CA LYS A 302 6.05 12.79 -22.25
C LYS A 302 6.64 13.40 -23.52
N GLN A 303 7.18 14.61 -23.42
CA GLN A 303 7.81 15.31 -24.53
C GLN A 303 9.10 14.59 -24.97
N GLN A 304 9.96 14.23 -24.03
CA GLN A 304 11.18 13.46 -24.31
C GLN A 304 10.88 12.14 -25.02
N LEU A 305 9.90 11.37 -24.55
CA LEU A 305 9.46 10.13 -25.19
C LEU A 305 8.92 10.36 -26.60
N ALA A 306 8.19 11.46 -26.83
CA ALA A 306 7.70 11.81 -28.16
C ALA A 306 8.86 12.14 -29.12
N TRP A 307 9.89 12.84 -28.64
CA TRP A 307 11.10 13.11 -29.42
C TRP A 307 11.88 11.83 -29.75
N VAL A 308 12.12 10.98 -28.76
CA VAL A 308 12.81 9.70 -28.97
C VAL A 308 12.09 8.85 -30.03
N ARG A 309 10.76 8.76 -30.00
CA ARG A 309 9.97 8.05 -31.01
C ARG A 309 10.10 8.65 -32.44
N ARG A 310 10.47 9.92 -32.56
CA ARG A 310 10.66 10.61 -33.84
C ARG A 310 12.09 10.58 -34.35
N LEU A 311 13.07 10.14 -33.55
CA LEU A 311 14.48 10.11 -33.93
C LEU A 311 14.72 9.39 -35.24
N GLY A 312 14.12 8.23 -35.49
CA GLY A 312 14.28 7.49 -36.75
C GLY A 312 13.89 8.31 -37.99
N LYS A 313 12.79 9.10 -37.90
CA LYS A 313 12.37 9.99 -38.99
C LYS A 313 13.32 11.18 -39.13
N LEU A 314 13.88 11.68 -38.06
CA LEU A 314 14.87 12.77 -38.09
C LEU A 314 16.15 12.31 -38.77
N PHE A 315 16.70 11.15 -38.40
CA PHE A 315 17.88 10.58 -39.04
C PHE A 315 17.70 10.35 -40.55
N ALA A 316 16.52 9.82 -40.94
CA ALA A 316 16.23 9.64 -42.40
C ALA A 316 16.20 10.98 -43.15
N ARG A 317 15.65 12.05 -42.52
CA ARG A 317 15.64 13.39 -43.13
C ARG A 317 17.03 14.00 -43.21
N VAL A 318 17.84 13.89 -42.17
CA VAL A 318 19.24 14.36 -42.18
C VAL A 318 20.03 13.64 -43.28
N LYS A 319 19.95 12.33 -43.36
CA LYS A 319 20.64 11.55 -44.45
C LYS A 319 20.22 12.01 -45.87
N ALA A 320 18.93 12.31 -46.06
CA ALA A 320 18.43 12.80 -47.35
C ALA A 320 18.91 14.23 -47.69
N ILE A 321 19.22 15.05 -46.68
CA ILE A 321 19.80 16.38 -46.85
C ILE A 321 21.30 16.26 -47.20
N GLU A 322 22.04 15.45 -46.44
CA GLU A 322 23.46 15.17 -46.69
C GLU A 322 23.68 14.73 -48.14
N GLN A 323 22.88 13.75 -48.62
CA GLN A 323 22.93 13.26 -50.00
C GLN A 323 22.62 14.31 -51.10
N LYS A 324 22.07 15.45 -50.73
CA LYS A 324 21.80 16.57 -51.67
C LYS A 324 22.88 17.64 -51.64
N LEU A 325 23.76 17.60 -50.67
CA LEU A 325 24.88 18.53 -50.50
C LEU A 325 26.19 18.00 -51.08
N ASP A 326 26.28 16.66 -51.28
CA ASP A 326 27.32 15.98 -52.06
C ASP A 326 26.95 16.00 -53.59
#